data_804ea2da68d8fd3e5f09b324dcb36458
#
_entry.id   804ea2da68d8fd3e5f09b324dcb36458
#
_cell.length_a   1.000
_cell.length_b   1.000
_cell.length_c   1.000
_cell.angle_alpha   90.00
_cell.angle_beta   90.00
_cell.angle_gamma   90.00
#
_symmetry.space_group_name_H-M   'P 1'
#
loop_
_entity.id
_entity.type
_entity.pdbx_description
1 polymer ?
#
loop_
_entity_poly.entity_id
_entity_poly.type
_entity_poly.pdbx_seq_one_letter_code
_entity_poly.pdbx_strand_id
1 'polypeptide(L)'
;MAKVKSSLMAVYLGVTAEAESYSRVGANCESLTVNLNPTETDYADVTMDVTQTDLESYKVTVEGTGKYDKGDPIYELFYKLYRGQTVLDEAKFPLLIVHRFDENKADLYENTTVVLNSINLTGAESLEVDFKLSTNASPKAGTATVSAADNYKTATFQATAAGV
;
A
#
# COMPACT_ATOMS: atom_id res chain seq x y z
N MET A 1 5.67 28.37 0.38
CA MET A 1 4.92 27.08 0.38
C MET A 1 5.87 25.95 -0.01
N ALA A 2 6.10 25.00 0.89
CA ALA A 2 7.03 23.90 0.66
C ALA A 2 6.30 22.70 0.05
N LYS A 3 6.87 22.11 -1.02
CA LYS A 3 6.35 20.86 -1.60
C LYS A 3 6.77 19.68 -0.74
N VAL A 4 5.87 18.75 -0.52
CA VAL A 4 6.16 17.50 0.19
C VAL A 4 6.89 16.54 -0.77
N LYS A 5 8.00 15.98 -0.32
CA LYS A 5 8.74 14.97 -1.11
C LYS A 5 8.00 13.64 -1.09
N SER A 6 8.00 12.93 -2.20
CA SER A 6 7.37 11.62 -2.33
C SER A 6 7.86 10.61 -1.28
N SER A 7 9.15 10.66 -0.93
CA SER A 7 9.73 9.77 0.09
C SER A 7 9.15 9.94 1.49
N LEU A 8 8.41 11.02 1.73
CA LEU A 8 7.76 11.29 3.02
C LEU A 8 6.38 10.63 3.14
N MET A 9 5.84 10.08 2.07
CA MET A 9 4.69 9.20 2.11
C MET A 9 5.19 7.78 1.82
N ALA A 10 5.28 6.96 2.85
CA ALA A 10 5.91 5.66 2.77
C ALA A 10 4.87 4.54 2.89
N VAL A 11 5.03 3.51 2.07
CA VAL A 11 4.18 2.33 2.06
C VAL A 11 4.96 1.15 2.62
N TYR A 12 4.38 0.45 3.60
CA TYR A 12 4.97 -0.70 4.25
C TYR A 12 4.00 -1.88 4.17
N LEU A 13 4.54 -3.08 4.09
CA LEU A 13 3.75 -4.31 4.04
C LEU A 13 4.28 -5.29 5.07
N GLY A 14 3.39 -5.91 5.83
CA GLY A 14 3.73 -7.01 6.72
C GLY A 14 3.97 -8.28 5.91
N VAL A 15 5.06 -9.00 6.19
CA VAL A 15 5.41 -10.22 5.47
C VAL A 15 4.74 -11.46 6.04
N THR A 16 3.96 -11.31 7.10
CA THR A 16 3.09 -12.34 7.67
C THR A 16 1.72 -11.74 7.96
N ALA A 17 0.68 -12.57 8.05
CA ALA A 17 -0.69 -12.09 8.31
C ALA A 17 -0.84 -11.39 9.66
N GLU A 18 -0.02 -11.73 10.65
CA GLU A 18 -0.03 -11.16 12.00
C GLU A 18 1.26 -10.38 12.29
N ALA A 19 1.77 -9.66 11.30
CA ALA A 19 3.01 -8.91 11.44
C ALA A 19 2.88 -7.78 12.47
N GLU A 20 3.86 -7.67 13.36
CA GLU A 20 4.00 -6.53 14.27
C GLU A 20 4.96 -5.48 13.70
N SER A 21 5.79 -5.89 12.76
CA SER A 21 6.75 -5.04 12.06
C SER A 21 6.50 -5.12 10.55
N TYR A 22 6.61 -3.99 9.88
CA TYR A 22 6.30 -3.86 8.47
C TYR A 22 7.54 -3.46 7.69
N SER A 23 7.73 -4.05 6.52
CA SER A 23 8.86 -3.77 5.64
C SER A 23 8.45 -2.79 4.54
N ARG A 24 9.34 -1.86 4.19
CA ARG A 24 9.03 -0.82 3.21
C ARG A 24 8.89 -1.39 1.81
N VAL A 25 7.81 -1.01 1.14
CA VAL A 25 7.55 -1.30 -0.27
C VAL A 25 8.08 -0.13 -1.10
N GLY A 26 8.66 -0.44 -2.25
CA GLY A 26 9.10 0.59 -3.20
C GLY A 26 10.61 0.63 -3.45
N ALA A 27 11.39 -0.22 -2.78
CA ALA A 27 12.80 -0.36 -3.11
C ALA A 27 12.96 -0.80 -4.57
N ASN A 28 13.85 -0.14 -5.30
CA ASN A 28 14.08 -0.37 -6.73
C ASN A 28 12.85 -0.11 -7.63
N CYS A 29 11.83 0.57 -7.13
CA CYS A 29 10.70 1.06 -7.92
C CYS A 29 10.93 2.52 -8.30
N GLU A 30 10.82 2.84 -9.57
CA GLU A 30 10.88 4.23 -10.03
C GLU A 30 9.62 5.00 -9.67
N SER A 31 8.47 4.30 -9.66
CA SER A 31 7.19 4.87 -9.28
C SER A 31 6.35 3.86 -8.51
N LEU A 32 5.59 4.38 -7.56
CA LEU A 32 4.62 3.62 -6.78
C LEU A 32 3.37 4.49 -6.70
N THR A 33 2.24 3.97 -7.15
CA THR A 33 0.99 4.74 -7.23
C THR A 33 0.01 4.25 -6.20
N VAL A 34 -0.51 5.18 -5.39
CA VAL A 34 -1.63 4.92 -4.47
C VAL A 34 -2.90 5.42 -5.16
N ASN A 35 -3.77 4.49 -5.54
CA ASN A 35 -5.03 4.78 -6.21
C ASN A 35 -6.16 4.79 -5.19
N LEU A 36 -7.00 5.80 -5.23
CA LEU A 36 -8.12 5.92 -4.30
C LEU A 36 -9.39 5.24 -4.82
N ASN A 37 -9.51 5.04 -6.13
CA ASN A 37 -10.61 4.32 -6.79
C ASN A 37 -11.99 4.71 -6.21
N PRO A 38 -12.39 5.98 -6.33
CA PRO A 38 -13.65 6.44 -5.78
C PRO A 38 -14.86 5.80 -6.47
N THR A 39 -15.90 5.52 -5.71
CA THR A 39 -17.20 5.13 -6.25
C THR A 39 -18.14 6.30 -6.15
N GLU A 40 -18.63 6.77 -7.30
CA GLU A 40 -19.52 7.93 -7.42
C GLU A 40 -20.88 7.48 -7.94
N THR A 41 -21.93 8.17 -7.48
CA THR A 41 -23.28 8.00 -8.01
C THR A 41 -23.83 9.35 -8.40
N ASP A 42 -24.29 9.47 -9.64
CA ASP A 42 -24.94 10.67 -10.15
C ASP A 42 -26.43 10.57 -9.92
N TYR A 43 -27.03 11.70 -9.55
CA TYR A 43 -28.43 11.75 -9.25
C TYR A 43 -29.00 13.11 -9.61
N ALA A 44 -30.21 13.09 -10.19
CA ALA A 44 -30.97 14.30 -10.49
C ALA A 44 -32.47 14.02 -10.41
N ASP A 45 -33.24 14.93 -9.81
CA ASP A 45 -34.69 14.87 -9.84
C ASP A 45 -35.28 16.03 -10.63
N VAL A 46 -36.60 16.07 -10.78
CA VAL A 46 -37.30 17.07 -11.62
C VAL A 46 -37.18 18.49 -11.10
N THR A 47 -36.69 18.70 -9.89
CA THR A 47 -36.49 20.02 -9.30
C THR A 47 -35.05 20.53 -9.47
N MET A 48 -34.16 19.73 -10.04
CA MET A 48 -32.75 20.05 -10.23
C MET A 48 -32.43 20.48 -11.63
N ASP A 49 -31.73 21.59 -11.76
CA ASP A 49 -31.23 22.06 -13.05
C ASP A 49 -29.88 21.42 -13.40
N VAL A 50 -29.18 20.87 -12.42
CA VAL A 50 -27.85 20.28 -12.57
C VAL A 50 -27.82 18.94 -11.84
N THR A 51 -27.25 17.91 -12.47
CA THR A 51 -27.02 16.61 -11.86
C THR A 51 -26.02 16.74 -10.69
N GLN A 52 -26.35 16.11 -9.56
CA GLN A 52 -25.44 16.03 -8.41
C GLN A 52 -24.66 14.73 -8.44
N THR A 53 -23.43 14.79 -8.00
CA THR A 53 -22.55 13.61 -7.85
C THR A 53 -22.29 13.36 -6.39
N ASP A 54 -22.65 12.17 -5.91
CA ASP A 54 -22.36 11.73 -4.56
C ASP A 54 -21.18 10.77 -4.58
N LEU A 55 -20.23 11.01 -3.69
CA LEU A 55 -19.10 10.11 -3.46
C LEU A 55 -19.46 9.08 -2.40
N GLU A 56 -19.55 7.82 -2.79
CA GLU A 56 -20.02 6.75 -1.91
C GLU A 56 -18.90 6.09 -1.11
N SER A 57 -17.77 5.81 -1.76
CA SER A 57 -16.69 5.08 -1.10
C SER A 57 -15.36 5.26 -1.82
N TYR A 58 -14.29 4.90 -1.12
CA TYR A 58 -12.95 4.73 -1.67
C TYR A 58 -12.49 3.29 -1.48
N LYS A 59 -11.75 2.78 -2.46
CA LYS A 59 -11.02 1.52 -2.33
C LYS A 59 -9.57 1.77 -2.67
N VAL A 60 -8.72 1.85 -1.66
CA VAL A 60 -7.30 2.14 -1.84
C VAL A 60 -6.59 0.93 -2.43
N THR A 61 -5.82 1.16 -3.49
CA THR A 61 -4.91 0.17 -4.05
C THR A 61 -3.55 0.81 -4.26
N VAL A 62 -2.50 0.00 -4.13
CA VAL A 62 -1.12 0.44 -4.37
C VAL A 62 -0.57 -0.40 -5.52
N GLU A 63 -0.07 0.26 -6.56
CA GLU A 63 0.48 -0.40 -7.73
C GLU A 63 1.91 0.07 -7.98
N GLY A 64 2.76 -0.85 -8.41
CA GLY A 64 4.12 -0.53 -8.76
C GLY A 64 4.81 -1.64 -9.53
N THR A 65 5.92 -1.27 -10.14
CA THR A 65 6.83 -2.20 -10.81
C THR A 65 8.23 -1.97 -10.26
N GLY A 66 8.83 -2.99 -9.71
CA GLY A 66 10.14 -2.90 -9.10
C GLY A 66 11.10 -3.98 -9.59
N LYS A 67 12.39 -3.67 -9.56
CA LYS A 67 13.43 -4.62 -9.88
C LYS A 67 13.65 -5.55 -8.69
N TYR A 68 13.65 -6.85 -8.94
CA TYR A 68 13.81 -7.87 -7.91
C TYR A 68 15.15 -7.72 -7.19
N ASP A 69 15.08 -7.65 -5.87
CA ASP A 69 16.25 -7.67 -5.00
C ASP A 69 16.13 -8.85 -4.04
N LYS A 70 17.05 -9.80 -4.17
CA LYS A 70 17.03 -11.03 -3.37
C LYS A 70 17.14 -10.80 -1.86
N GLY A 71 17.71 -9.66 -1.45
CA GLY A 71 17.85 -9.32 -0.03
C GLY A 71 16.67 -8.58 0.58
N ASP A 72 15.69 -8.17 -0.24
CA ASP A 72 14.56 -7.37 0.22
C ASP A 72 13.41 -8.28 0.67
N PRO A 73 12.90 -8.12 1.91
CA PRO A 73 11.82 -8.97 2.43
C PRO A 73 10.54 -8.94 1.58
N ILE A 74 10.22 -7.82 0.95
CA ILE A 74 9.02 -7.68 0.12
C ILE A 74 9.16 -8.50 -1.17
N TYR A 75 10.30 -8.42 -1.84
CA TYR A 75 10.53 -9.21 -3.05
C TYR A 75 10.64 -10.71 -2.75
N GLU A 76 11.20 -11.07 -1.60
CA GLU A 76 11.21 -12.47 -1.15
C GLU A 76 9.78 -12.98 -0.91
N LEU A 77 8.91 -12.15 -0.32
CA LEU A 77 7.49 -12.47 -0.16
C LEU A 77 6.80 -12.66 -1.52
N PHE A 78 7.04 -11.76 -2.47
CA PHE A 78 6.47 -11.86 -3.80
C PHE A 78 6.91 -13.13 -4.51
N TYR A 79 8.18 -13.49 -4.40
CA TYR A 79 8.71 -14.73 -4.98
C TYR A 79 8.06 -15.97 -4.36
N LYS A 80 7.90 -15.97 -3.04
CA LYS A 80 7.22 -17.06 -2.32
C LYS A 80 5.77 -17.22 -2.77
N LEU A 81 5.05 -16.11 -2.93
CA LEU A 81 3.66 -16.13 -3.40
C LEU A 81 3.58 -16.63 -4.85
N TYR A 82 4.50 -16.24 -5.69
CA TYR A 82 4.58 -16.70 -7.07
C TYR A 82 4.84 -18.22 -7.14
N ARG A 83 5.83 -18.70 -6.39
CA ARG A 83 6.21 -20.13 -6.38
C ARG A 83 5.08 -21.02 -5.88
N GLY A 84 4.34 -20.56 -4.89
CA GLY A 84 3.22 -21.31 -4.31
C GLY A 84 1.90 -21.14 -5.06
N GLN A 85 1.82 -20.23 -6.03
CA GLN A 85 0.56 -19.83 -6.69
C GLN A 85 -0.51 -19.51 -5.63
N THR A 86 -0.11 -18.79 -4.60
CA THR A 86 -0.90 -18.55 -3.39
C THR A 86 -2.09 -17.65 -3.69
N VAL A 87 -3.26 -18.05 -3.20
CA VAL A 87 -4.54 -17.37 -3.46
C VAL A 87 -5.36 -17.22 -2.18
N LEU A 88 -6.43 -16.45 -2.25
CA LEU A 88 -7.41 -16.24 -1.18
C LEU A 88 -6.76 -15.69 0.10
N ASP A 89 -7.12 -16.23 1.25
CA ASP A 89 -6.68 -15.69 2.53
C ASP A 89 -5.16 -15.77 2.76
N GLU A 90 -4.50 -16.71 2.13
CA GLU A 90 -3.05 -16.85 2.21
C GLU A 90 -2.28 -15.78 1.40
N ALA A 91 -2.98 -15.05 0.53
CA ALA A 91 -2.45 -13.91 -0.22
C ALA A 91 -2.78 -12.56 0.42
N LYS A 92 -3.24 -12.56 1.68
CA LYS A 92 -3.63 -11.34 2.40
C LYS A 92 -2.65 -11.00 3.50
N PHE A 93 -2.20 -9.75 3.50
CA PHE A 93 -1.19 -9.24 4.42
C PHE A 93 -1.56 -7.83 4.88
N PRO A 94 -1.12 -7.39 6.06
CA PRO A 94 -1.39 -6.02 6.51
C PRO A 94 -0.55 -5.00 5.74
N LEU A 95 -1.19 -3.92 5.33
CA LEU A 95 -0.58 -2.80 4.62
C LEU A 95 -0.60 -1.57 5.51
N LEU A 96 0.54 -0.89 5.62
CA LEU A 96 0.68 0.33 6.41
C LEU A 96 1.13 1.48 5.52
N ILE A 97 0.38 2.57 5.51
CA ILE A 97 0.77 3.80 4.81
C ILE A 97 1.11 4.85 5.86
N VAL A 98 2.33 5.36 5.83
CA VAL A 98 2.85 6.32 6.82
C VAL A 98 3.03 7.68 6.17
N HIS A 99 2.46 8.69 6.79
CA HIS A 99 2.59 10.10 6.39
C HIS A 99 3.66 10.78 7.26
N ARG A 100 4.92 10.67 6.86
CA ARG A 100 6.05 11.20 7.63
C ARG A 100 6.06 12.72 7.71
N PHE A 101 5.42 13.38 6.76
CA PHE A 101 5.28 14.85 6.74
C PHE A 101 4.17 15.36 7.71
N ASP A 102 3.39 14.47 8.30
CA ASP A 102 2.31 14.80 9.24
C ASP A 102 2.45 13.94 10.51
N GLU A 103 3.54 14.19 11.24
CA GLU A 103 3.83 13.59 12.56
C GLU A 103 3.80 12.05 12.56
N ASN A 104 4.18 11.43 11.46
CA ASN A 104 4.15 9.97 11.29
C ASN A 104 2.75 9.36 11.48
N LYS A 105 1.70 10.10 11.18
CA LYS A 105 0.35 9.53 11.13
C LYS A 105 0.31 8.40 10.12
N ALA A 106 -0.40 7.35 10.47
CA ALA A 106 -0.41 6.14 9.66
C ALA A 106 -1.82 5.55 9.58
N ASP A 107 -2.07 4.89 8.45
CA ASP A 107 -3.29 4.14 8.23
C ASP A 107 -2.92 2.67 8.03
N LEU A 108 -3.50 1.79 8.86
CA LEU A 108 -3.28 0.35 8.78
C LEU A 108 -4.48 -0.32 8.11
N TYR A 109 -4.21 -0.98 6.99
CA TYR A 109 -5.18 -1.82 6.29
C TYR A 109 -4.85 -3.27 6.61
N GLU A 110 -5.56 -3.87 7.57
CA GLU A 110 -5.23 -5.20 8.09
C GLU A 110 -5.40 -6.33 7.08
N ASN A 111 -6.26 -6.12 6.09
CA ASN A 111 -6.64 -7.18 5.16
C ASN A 111 -6.43 -6.71 3.73
N THR A 112 -5.19 -6.80 3.26
CA THR A 112 -4.81 -6.35 1.93
C THR A 112 -4.37 -7.54 1.09
N THR A 113 -4.99 -7.70 -0.10
CA THR A 113 -4.64 -8.76 -1.03
C THR A 113 -3.43 -8.35 -1.86
N VAL A 114 -2.41 -9.19 -1.87
CA VAL A 114 -1.23 -9.03 -2.72
C VAL A 114 -1.47 -9.73 -4.04
N VAL A 115 -1.43 -8.98 -5.13
CA VAL A 115 -1.63 -9.50 -6.48
C VAL A 115 -0.34 -9.30 -7.28
N LEU A 116 0.17 -10.36 -7.85
CA LEU A 116 1.33 -10.32 -8.75
C LEU A 116 0.81 -10.38 -10.19
N ASN A 117 0.97 -9.29 -10.93
CA ASN A 117 0.42 -9.20 -12.28
C ASN A 117 1.34 -9.84 -13.32
N SER A 118 2.64 -9.58 -13.22
CA SER A 118 3.60 -10.10 -14.18
C SER A 118 5.03 -10.10 -13.62
N ILE A 119 5.86 -10.95 -14.21
CA ILE A 119 7.30 -10.92 -14.02
C ILE A 119 7.89 -10.68 -15.40
N ASN A 120 8.60 -9.56 -15.55
CA ASN A 120 9.12 -9.12 -16.84
C ASN A 120 10.58 -9.52 -16.98
N LEU A 121 10.87 -10.24 -18.05
CA LEU A 121 12.20 -10.74 -18.37
C LEU A 121 12.69 -10.04 -19.63
N THR A 122 13.49 -9.00 -19.44
CA THR A 122 14.08 -8.23 -20.55
C THR A 122 15.56 -8.54 -20.65
N GLY A 123 16.04 -8.83 -21.86
CA GLY A 123 17.43 -9.20 -22.08
C GLY A 123 18.42 -8.15 -21.58
N ALA A 124 19.44 -8.59 -20.85
CA ALA A 124 20.49 -7.78 -20.24
C ALA A 124 20.03 -6.81 -19.15
N GLU A 125 18.77 -6.91 -18.70
CA GLU A 125 18.23 -6.09 -17.63
C GLU A 125 17.86 -6.92 -16.40
N SER A 126 17.61 -6.23 -15.29
CA SER A 126 17.15 -6.87 -14.06
C SER A 126 15.74 -7.41 -14.21
N LEU A 127 15.44 -8.50 -13.51
CA LEU A 127 14.10 -9.06 -13.43
C LEU A 127 13.16 -8.03 -12.74
N GLU A 128 12.02 -7.77 -13.36
CA GLU A 128 11.01 -6.84 -12.82
C GLU A 128 9.78 -7.58 -12.36
N VAL A 129 9.21 -7.13 -11.24
CA VAL A 129 7.95 -7.65 -10.70
C VAL A 129 6.91 -6.52 -10.73
N ASP A 130 5.80 -6.78 -11.40
CA ASP A 130 4.64 -5.88 -11.45
C ASP A 130 3.60 -6.38 -10.45
N PHE A 131 3.27 -5.55 -9.47
CA PHE A 131 2.42 -5.94 -8.35
C PHE A 131 1.33 -4.92 -8.05
N LYS A 132 0.30 -5.40 -7.38
CA LYS A 132 -0.81 -4.58 -6.90
C LYS A 132 -1.20 -5.03 -5.49
N LEU A 133 -1.38 -4.07 -4.60
CA LEU A 133 -1.85 -4.29 -3.24
C LEU A 133 -3.27 -3.71 -3.14
N SER A 134 -4.27 -4.56 -2.95
CA SER A 134 -5.67 -4.17 -2.92
C SER A 134 -6.25 -4.30 -1.52
N THR A 135 -6.68 -3.18 -0.94
CA THR A 135 -7.25 -3.18 0.41
C THR A 135 -8.69 -3.70 0.39
N ASN A 136 -9.11 -4.39 1.46
CA ASN A 136 -10.43 -5.01 1.57
C ASN A 136 -11.30 -4.43 2.69
N ALA A 137 -10.78 -3.47 3.46
CA ALA A 137 -11.49 -2.86 4.57
C ALA A 137 -11.04 -1.42 4.78
N SER A 138 -11.79 -0.68 5.59
CA SER A 138 -11.41 0.66 6.01
C SER A 138 -10.15 0.62 6.89
N PRO A 139 -9.29 1.64 6.82
CA PRO A 139 -8.07 1.65 7.60
C PRO A 139 -8.32 1.94 9.07
N LYS A 140 -7.40 1.46 9.91
CA LYS A 140 -7.29 1.90 11.30
C LYS A 140 -6.32 3.08 11.36
N ALA A 141 -6.76 4.20 11.91
CA ALA A 141 -5.90 5.37 12.09
C ALA A 141 -4.98 5.19 13.29
N GLY A 142 -3.79 5.74 13.19
CA GLY A 142 -2.80 5.68 14.27
C GLY A 142 -1.53 6.41 13.89
N THR A 143 -0.46 6.04 14.56
CA THR A 143 0.88 6.56 14.30
C THR A 143 1.85 5.41 14.05
N ALA A 144 2.91 5.70 13.32
CA ALA A 144 3.96 4.72 13.06
C ALA A 144 5.27 5.16 13.70
N THR A 145 6.09 4.20 14.07
CA THR A 145 7.47 4.44 14.48
C THR A 145 8.39 3.94 13.39
N VAL A 146 9.19 4.85 12.85
CA VAL A 146 10.19 4.58 11.83
C VAL A 146 11.53 5.14 12.30
N SER A 147 12.63 4.57 11.81
CA SER A 147 13.97 4.98 12.24
C SER A 147 14.88 5.29 11.06
N ALA A 148 15.61 6.39 11.17
CA ALA A 148 16.66 6.73 10.21
C ALA A 148 17.85 5.77 10.30
N ALA A 149 18.03 5.07 11.43
CA ALA A 149 19.12 4.13 11.64
C ALA A 149 19.10 2.95 10.68
N ASP A 150 17.90 2.50 10.26
CA ASP A 150 17.74 1.45 9.25
C ASP A 150 17.33 2.01 7.89
N ASN A 151 17.50 3.32 7.69
CA ASN A 151 17.10 4.04 6.47
C ASN A 151 15.60 3.89 6.18
N TYR A 152 14.77 3.91 7.22
CA TYR A 152 13.31 3.81 7.16
C TYR A 152 12.80 2.53 6.47
N LYS A 153 13.55 1.43 6.56
CA LYS A 153 13.19 0.16 5.94
C LYS A 153 12.09 -0.58 6.69
N THR A 154 11.96 -0.35 7.99
CA THR A 154 10.95 -0.99 8.82
C THR A 154 10.11 0.04 9.56
N ALA A 155 8.89 -0.35 9.89
CA ALA A 155 7.96 0.47 10.67
C ALA A 155 7.18 -0.40 11.65
N THR A 156 6.75 0.20 12.76
CA THR A 156 5.78 -0.39 13.67
C THR A 156 4.58 0.53 13.77
N PHE A 157 3.42 -0.02 14.09
CA PHE A 157 2.16 0.73 14.14
C PHE A 157 1.60 0.75 15.56
N GLN A 158 1.06 1.91 15.93
CA GLN A 158 0.32 2.07 17.17
C GLN A 158 -1.02 2.75 16.87
N ALA A 159 -2.11 2.07 17.18
CA ALA A 159 -3.45 2.60 16.93
C ALA A 159 -3.72 3.82 17.81
N THR A 160 -4.49 4.77 17.26
CA THR A 160 -5.03 5.87 18.05
C THR A 160 -6.07 5.32 19.02
N ALA A 161 -6.01 5.76 20.28
CA ALA A 161 -6.97 5.33 21.30
C ALA A 161 -8.39 5.68 20.88
N ALA A 162 -9.31 4.70 20.92
CA ALA A 162 -10.70 4.90 20.60
C ALA A 162 -11.38 5.78 21.68
N GLY A 163 -12.28 6.66 21.25
CA GLY A 163 -13.10 7.47 22.18
C GLY A 163 -12.43 8.70 22.75
N VAL A 164 -11.33 9.12 22.16
CA VAL A 164 -10.66 10.37 22.55
C VAL A 164 -11.00 11.48 21.58
#